data_13d8640371310aa663af357b27f9ddcd
#
_entry.id   13d8640371310aa663af357b27f9ddcd
#
_cell.length_a   1.000
_cell.length_b   1.000
_cell.length_c   1.000
_cell.angle_alpha   90.00
_cell.angle_beta   90.00
_cell.angle_gamma   90.00
#
_symmetry.space_group_name_H-M   'P 1'
#
loop_
_entity.id
_entity.type
_entity.pdbx_description
1 polymer ?
#
loop_
_entity_poly.entity_id
_entity_poly.type
_entity_poly.pdbx_seq_one_letter_code
_entity_poly.pdbx_strand_id
1 'polypeptide(L)'
;MLSLRQRVMRRGLLCGSILCGGAHARPSSAAAAGSADGRRLPPMVPPELDDAQQRLYNTIVDTRIKVISKDALFDEHGGLRGPWNPEVASPALGQHLERLATAVRTENSLEARLYEVAILVVGVHWQAQFEWYAHEKIARKAGVADAAFPLMKVGAPAERLEGVLRPDEVAVYKLALELMETKRVSAATYAETKRALGDDDRKMADLCMTMGCYSAVSKMLNMFEIALPQGEPLPFPDRG
;
A
#
# COMPACT_ATOMS: atom_id res chain seq x y z
N MET A 1 -29.64 -18.40 -13.16
CA MET A 1 -28.85 -17.75 -12.12
C MET A 1 -28.26 -16.48 -12.71
N LEU A 2 -28.90 -15.34 -12.51
CA LEU A 2 -28.52 -14.03 -13.06
C LEU A 2 -27.54 -13.33 -12.11
N SER A 3 -26.46 -12.78 -12.67
CA SER A 3 -25.33 -12.20 -11.98
C SER A 3 -25.70 -10.97 -11.12
N LEU A 4 -24.95 -10.77 -10.06
CA LEU A 4 -25.10 -9.75 -9.00
C LEU A 4 -25.04 -8.29 -9.47
N ARG A 5 -24.91 -8.02 -10.77
CA ARG A 5 -24.79 -6.66 -11.34
C ARG A 5 -26.11 -5.95 -11.67
N GLN A 6 -27.28 -6.59 -11.47
CA GLN A 6 -28.58 -6.03 -11.90
C GLN A 6 -29.53 -5.60 -10.79
N ARG A 7 -29.08 -5.47 -9.52
CA ARG A 7 -29.99 -5.14 -8.40
C ARG A 7 -29.84 -3.76 -7.75
N VAL A 8 -29.16 -2.81 -8.37
CA VAL A 8 -28.97 -1.46 -7.81
C VAL A 8 -29.58 -0.36 -8.69
N MET A 9 -30.69 -0.65 -9.37
CA MET A 9 -31.49 0.41 -9.97
C MET A 9 -32.95 0.13 -9.75
N ARG A 10 -33.53 0.56 -8.61
CA ARG A 10 -34.91 0.98 -8.42
C ARG A 10 -35.19 1.25 -6.94
N ARG A 11 -35.02 2.49 -6.54
CA ARG A 11 -35.88 3.19 -5.57
C ARG A 11 -35.57 4.69 -5.66
N GLY A 12 -36.32 5.33 -6.49
CA GLY A 12 -36.41 6.77 -6.55
C GLY A 12 -37.62 7.27 -5.81
N LEU A 13 -37.54 8.53 -5.45
CA LEU A 13 -38.59 9.50 -5.15
C LEU A 13 -39.31 9.39 -3.80
N LEU A 14 -39.07 10.38 -3.00
CA LEU A 14 -39.95 11.45 -2.53
C LEU A 14 -39.28 12.13 -1.34
N CYS A 15 -38.96 13.40 -1.35
CA CYS A 15 -39.76 14.46 -0.79
C CYS A 15 -38.94 15.67 -0.34
N GLY A 16 -39.48 16.86 -0.59
CA GLY A 16 -39.38 17.95 0.37
C GLY A 16 -38.38 19.05 0.06
N SER A 17 -38.85 20.01 -0.74
CA SER A 17 -38.28 21.35 -0.85
C SER A 17 -38.32 22.08 0.49
N ILE A 18 -37.15 22.49 1.03
CA ILE A 18 -37.07 23.61 1.98
C ILE A 18 -36.10 24.63 1.37
N LEU A 19 -36.71 25.74 0.93
CA LEU A 19 -36.02 26.96 0.54
C LEU A 19 -35.41 27.63 1.79
N CYS A 20 -34.09 27.73 1.85
CA CYS A 20 -33.39 28.74 2.63
C CYS A 20 -32.35 29.37 1.73
N GLY A 21 -32.65 30.61 1.33
CA GLY A 21 -31.74 31.44 0.58
C GLY A 21 -30.56 31.87 1.45
N GLY A 22 -29.37 31.47 1.04
CA GLY A 22 -28.10 32.00 1.49
C GLY A 22 -27.21 32.04 0.27
N ALA A 23 -26.98 33.25 -0.26
CA ALA A 23 -26.04 33.46 -1.36
C ALA A 23 -24.62 33.22 -0.83
N HIS A 24 -24.16 31.99 -0.90
CA HIS A 24 -22.73 31.70 -0.82
C HIS A 24 -22.17 31.80 -2.23
N ALA A 25 -21.33 32.85 -2.44
CA ALA A 25 -20.49 32.94 -3.60
C ALA A 25 -19.74 31.62 -3.75
N ARG A 26 -20.00 30.89 -4.86
CA ARG A 26 -19.19 29.76 -5.26
C ARG A 26 -17.79 30.29 -5.53
N PRO A 27 -16.74 29.72 -4.92
CA PRO A 27 -15.42 29.99 -5.41
C PRO A 27 -15.36 29.50 -6.84
N SER A 28 -14.86 30.37 -7.71
CA SER A 28 -14.53 30.11 -9.11
C SER A 28 -13.91 28.72 -9.23
N SER A 29 -14.43 27.92 -10.15
CA SER A 29 -13.79 26.66 -10.54
C SER A 29 -12.41 27.00 -11.11
N ALA A 30 -11.39 27.00 -10.24
CA ALA A 30 -10.06 26.76 -10.69
C ALA A 30 -10.07 25.33 -11.21
N ALA A 31 -10.06 25.18 -12.53
CA ALA A 31 -9.77 23.90 -13.17
C ALA A 31 -8.55 23.31 -12.44
N ALA A 32 -8.64 22.06 -12.02
CA ALA A 32 -7.50 21.32 -11.51
C ALA A 32 -6.46 21.28 -12.63
N ALA A 33 -5.55 22.24 -12.63
CA ALA A 33 -4.34 22.18 -13.41
C ALA A 33 -3.54 21.06 -12.76
N GLY A 34 -3.50 19.90 -13.41
CA GLY A 34 -2.49 18.89 -13.11
C GLY A 34 -1.13 19.58 -13.08
N SER A 35 -0.21 19.11 -12.24
CA SER A 35 1.15 19.65 -12.22
C SER A 35 1.69 19.70 -13.65
N ALA A 36 2.59 20.66 -13.94
CA ALA A 36 3.17 20.85 -15.27
C ALA A 36 3.87 19.58 -15.82
N ASP A 37 4.18 18.62 -14.96
CA ASP A 37 4.78 17.31 -15.25
C ASP A 37 3.77 16.15 -15.34
N GLY A 38 2.47 16.44 -15.32
CA GLY A 38 1.39 15.44 -15.43
C GLY A 38 1.09 14.64 -14.15
N ARG A 39 1.74 14.95 -13.03
CA ARG A 39 1.48 14.25 -11.74
C ARG A 39 0.13 14.65 -11.17
N ARG A 40 -0.59 13.68 -10.59
CA ARG A 40 -1.85 13.94 -9.86
C ARG A 40 -1.65 14.71 -8.56
N LEU A 41 -0.48 14.57 -7.94
CA LEU A 41 -0.08 15.29 -6.75
C LEU A 41 1.30 15.93 -7.00
N PRO A 42 1.43 17.27 -6.84
CA PRO A 42 2.71 17.93 -7.01
C PRO A 42 3.74 17.46 -5.97
N PRO A 43 5.04 17.58 -6.26
CA PRO A 43 6.07 17.30 -5.26
C PRO A 43 5.90 18.22 -4.05
N MET A 44 5.86 17.61 -2.86
CA MET A 44 5.83 18.34 -1.58
C MET A 44 7.28 18.69 -1.20
N VAL A 45 7.72 19.89 -1.52
CA VAL A 45 9.11 20.32 -1.37
C VAL A 45 9.25 21.53 -0.45
N PRO A 46 10.27 21.60 0.42
CA PRO A 46 10.66 22.85 1.05
C PRO A 46 11.11 23.84 -0.04
N PRO A 47 10.77 25.17 -0.01
CA PRO A 47 10.16 25.92 1.09
C PRO A 47 8.61 26.07 0.97
N GLU A 48 7.94 25.31 0.13
CA GLU A 48 6.48 25.45 -0.13
C GLU A 48 5.61 24.79 0.95
N LEU A 49 6.24 24.08 1.90
CA LEU A 49 5.55 23.34 2.94
C LEU A 49 5.11 24.25 4.10
N ASP A 50 3.90 24.00 4.62
CA ASP A 50 3.53 24.57 5.92
C ASP A 50 4.31 23.90 7.08
N ASP A 51 4.17 24.44 8.30
CA ASP A 51 4.91 23.94 9.46
C ASP A 51 4.62 22.46 9.79
N ALA A 52 3.39 21.97 9.58
CA ALA A 52 3.04 20.58 9.86
C ALA A 52 3.62 19.65 8.82
N GLN A 53 3.53 20.03 7.55
CA GLN A 53 4.14 19.34 6.42
C GLN A 53 5.65 19.28 6.56
N GLN A 54 6.29 20.38 6.90
CA GLN A 54 7.74 20.46 7.10
C GLN A 54 8.22 19.55 8.22
N ARG A 55 7.49 19.48 9.34
CA ARG A 55 7.82 18.55 10.44
C ARG A 55 7.77 17.11 10.00
N LEU A 56 6.71 16.70 9.27
CA LEU A 56 6.59 15.34 8.79
C LEU A 56 7.65 15.01 7.73
N TYR A 57 7.88 15.93 6.78
CA TYR A 57 8.94 15.80 5.77
C TYR A 57 10.29 15.53 6.43
N ASN A 58 10.69 16.36 7.41
CA ASN A 58 11.96 16.20 8.13
C ASN A 58 12.02 14.87 8.88
N THR A 59 10.92 14.46 9.53
CA THR A 59 10.85 13.16 10.23
C THR A 59 11.08 12.00 9.26
N ILE A 60 10.46 12.03 8.08
CA ILE A 60 10.64 11.00 7.05
C ILE A 60 12.10 11.01 6.55
N VAL A 61 12.63 12.18 6.21
CA VAL A 61 14.03 12.29 5.76
C VAL A 61 15.00 11.74 6.80
N ASP A 62 14.90 12.16 8.05
CA ASP A 62 15.81 11.76 9.14
C ASP A 62 15.79 10.25 9.42
N THR A 63 14.64 9.62 9.21
CA THR A 63 14.48 8.18 9.42
C THR A 63 14.91 7.37 8.19
N ARG A 64 14.51 7.79 6.98
CA ARG A 64 14.70 7.01 5.76
C ARG A 64 16.11 7.12 5.18
N ILE A 65 16.75 8.29 5.28
CA ILE A 65 18.11 8.50 4.75
C ILE A 65 19.16 7.55 5.37
N LYS A 66 18.86 6.97 6.53
CA LYS A 66 19.72 6.02 7.22
C LYS A 66 19.64 4.61 6.63
N VAL A 67 18.57 4.31 5.89
CA VAL A 67 18.26 2.93 5.44
C VAL A 67 18.08 2.80 3.92
N ILE A 68 17.87 3.91 3.22
CA ILE A 68 17.79 3.95 1.76
C ILE A 68 18.69 5.06 1.19
N SER A 69 19.05 4.93 -0.08
CA SER A 69 19.88 5.95 -0.76
C SER A 69 19.08 7.24 -1.00
N LYS A 70 19.79 8.35 -1.21
CA LYS A 70 19.16 9.63 -1.58
C LYS A 70 18.32 9.51 -2.85
N ASP A 71 18.80 8.81 -3.87
CA ASP A 71 18.10 8.65 -5.15
C ASP A 71 16.84 7.78 -5.02
N ALA A 72 16.79 6.90 -4.01
CA ALA A 72 15.58 6.14 -3.68
C ALA A 72 14.57 6.97 -2.87
N LEU A 73 15.06 7.95 -2.08
CA LEU A 73 14.21 8.78 -1.22
C LEU A 73 13.63 10.00 -1.95
N PHE A 74 14.43 10.66 -2.78
CA PHE A 74 14.05 11.91 -3.45
C PHE A 74 13.83 11.71 -4.95
N ASP A 75 12.91 12.47 -5.50
CA ASP A 75 12.77 12.62 -6.94
C ASP A 75 13.70 13.75 -7.46
N GLU A 76 13.66 13.97 -8.76
CA GLU A 76 14.47 14.98 -9.46
C GLU A 76 14.10 16.43 -9.09
N HIS A 77 12.96 16.65 -8.45
CA HIS A 77 12.49 17.96 -7.98
C HIS A 77 12.73 18.17 -6.47
N GLY A 78 13.31 17.16 -5.78
CA GLY A 78 13.52 17.19 -4.33
C GLY A 78 12.29 16.79 -3.51
N GLY A 79 11.22 16.34 -4.16
CA GLY A 79 10.05 15.73 -3.50
C GLY A 79 10.36 14.32 -3.03
N LEU A 80 9.61 13.85 -2.05
CA LEU A 80 9.77 12.48 -1.55
C LEU A 80 9.11 11.49 -2.52
N ARG A 81 9.81 10.39 -2.84
CA ARG A 81 9.28 9.30 -3.67
C ARG A 81 8.32 8.39 -2.89
N GLY A 82 7.59 7.55 -3.61
CA GLY A 82 6.72 6.55 -3.02
C GLY A 82 5.56 7.14 -2.22
N PRO A 83 5.17 6.51 -1.10
CA PRO A 83 4.01 6.93 -0.33
C PRO A 83 4.23 8.23 0.45
N TRP A 84 5.46 8.68 0.61
CA TRP A 84 5.80 9.78 1.51
C TRP A 84 5.33 11.14 0.99
N ASN A 85 5.31 11.36 -0.32
CA ASN A 85 4.78 12.61 -0.88
C ASN A 85 3.29 12.81 -0.53
N PRO A 86 2.39 11.82 -0.73
CA PRO A 86 1.01 11.90 -0.26
C PRO A 86 0.87 12.02 1.27
N GLU A 87 1.75 11.40 2.04
CA GLU A 87 1.74 11.50 3.50
C GLU A 87 2.03 12.94 3.96
N VAL A 88 3.03 13.60 3.34
CA VAL A 88 3.36 15.01 3.60
C VAL A 88 2.23 15.94 3.16
N ALA A 89 1.55 15.64 2.07
CA ALA A 89 0.39 16.43 1.62
C ALA A 89 -0.76 16.44 2.64
N SER A 90 -0.87 15.40 3.47
CA SER A 90 -1.86 15.30 4.54
C SER A 90 -1.20 14.96 5.88
N PRO A 91 -0.44 15.89 6.51
CA PRO A 91 0.43 15.58 7.63
C PRO A 91 -0.33 15.08 8.88
N ALA A 92 -1.58 15.51 9.08
CA ALA A 92 -2.41 15.06 10.20
C ALA A 92 -2.68 13.55 10.17
N LEU A 93 -2.87 12.96 8.98
CA LEU A 93 -3.08 11.51 8.81
C LEU A 93 -1.79 10.80 8.44
N GLY A 94 -0.98 11.40 7.56
CA GLY A 94 0.27 10.83 7.06
C GLY A 94 1.26 10.45 8.16
N GLN A 95 1.40 11.28 9.21
CA GLN A 95 2.25 10.96 10.35
C GLN A 95 1.89 9.64 11.06
N HIS A 96 0.61 9.30 11.11
CA HIS A 96 0.15 8.06 11.74
C HIS A 96 0.41 6.84 10.85
N LEU A 97 0.23 7.01 9.53
CA LEU A 97 0.54 5.95 8.58
C LEU A 97 2.05 5.68 8.50
N GLU A 98 2.87 6.72 8.41
CA GLU A 98 4.32 6.61 8.46
C GLU A 98 4.82 5.96 9.76
N ARG A 99 4.23 6.34 10.90
CA ARG A 99 4.55 5.70 12.18
C ARG A 99 4.19 4.23 12.20
N LEU A 100 3.02 3.85 11.69
CA LEU A 100 2.61 2.45 11.57
C LEU A 100 3.54 1.69 10.61
N ALA A 101 3.84 2.24 9.44
CA ALA A 101 4.76 1.64 8.48
C ALA A 101 6.19 1.48 9.04
N THR A 102 6.62 2.40 9.89
CA THR A 102 7.89 2.28 10.62
C THR A 102 7.81 1.16 11.65
N ALA A 103 6.75 1.10 12.48
CA ALA A 103 6.57 0.05 13.48
C ALA A 103 6.51 -1.35 12.85
N VAL A 104 5.87 -1.51 11.69
CA VAL A 104 5.86 -2.78 10.95
C VAL A 104 7.28 -3.27 10.65
N ARG A 105 8.25 -2.38 10.42
CA ARG A 105 9.63 -2.77 10.13
C ARG A 105 10.53 -2.90 11.36
N THR A 106 10.19 -2.24 12.44
CA THR A 106 11.09 -2.13 13.62
C THR A 106 10.56 -2.81 14.87
N GLU A 107 9.26 -3.05 14.97
CA GLU A 107 8.59 -3.55 16.18
C GLU A 107 7.73 -4.80 15.92
N ASN A 108 7.69 -5.28 14.66
CA ASN A 108 6.93 -6.46 14.25
C ASN A 108 7.49 -7.72 14.93
N SER A 109 6.62 -8.58 15.43
CA SER A 109 7.01 -9.89 16.00
C SER A 109 7.30 -10.96 14.94
N LEU A 110 6.93 -10.70 13.67
CA LEU A 110 7.27 -11.55 12.54
C LEU A 110 8.69 -11.28 12.05
N GLU A 111 9.36 -12.32 11.59
CA GLU A 111 10.60 -12.15 10.82
C GLU A 111 10.35 -11.38 9.52
N ALA A 112 11.35 -10.60 9.09
CA ALA A 112 11.22 -9.74 7.91
C ALA A 112 10.72 -10.48 6.67
N ARG A 113 11.23 -11.69 6.40
CA ARG A 113 10.80 -12.50 5.26
C ARG A 113 9.30 -12.81 5.26
N LEU A 114 8.70 -13.00 6.45
CA LEU A 114 7.28 -13.33 6.58
C LEU A 114 6.38 -12.14 6.31
N TYR A 115 6.67 -10.98 6.91
CA TYR A 115 5.85 -9.81 6.62
C TYR A 115 6.08 -9.28 5.20
N GLU A 116 7.26 -9.45 4.61
CA GLU A 116 7.49 -9.08 3.20
C GLU A 116 6.70 -9.96 2.22
N VAL A 117 6.56 -11.27 2.49
CA VAL A 117 5.65 -12.14 1.72
C VAL A 117 4.22 -11.61 1.76
N ALA A 118 3.73 -11.21 2.93
CA ALA A 118 2.37 -10.65 3.05
C ALA A 118 2.23 -9.30 2.32
N ILE A 119 3.24 -8.42 2.42
CA ILE A 119 3.27 -7.13 1.70
C ILE A 119 3.21 -7.34 0.19
N LEU A 120 3.98 -8.28 -0.34
CA LEU A 120 3.97 -8.59 -1.77
C LEU A 120 2.62 -9.11 -2.25
N VAL A 121 1.92 -9.95 -1.46
CA VAL A 121 0.55 -10.37 -1.79
C VAL A 121 -0.41 -9.18 -1.84
N VAL A 122 -0.29 -8.23 -0.91
CA VAL A 122 -1.06 -6.98 -0.93
C VAL A 122 -0.73 -6.17 -2.19
N GLY A 123 0.55 -6.02 -2.53
CA GLY A 123 1.01 -5.33 -3.75
C GLY A 123 0.44 -5.94 -5.03
N VAL A 124 0.39 -7.27 -5.12
CA VAL A 124 -0.24 -8.00 -6.24
C VAL A 124 -1.74 -7.74 -6.30
N HIS A 125 -2.43 -7.85 -5.16
CA HIS A 125 -3.88 -7.62 -5.10
C HIS A 125 -4.27 -6.22 -5.61
N TRP A 126 -3.52 -5.19 -5.21
CA TRP A 126 -3.73 -3.81 -5.65
C TRP A 126 -3.09 -3.49 -7.00
N GLN A 127 -2.27 -4.40 -7.56
CA GLN A 127 -1.45 -4.13 -8.76
C GLN A 127 -0.62 -2.85 -8.58
N ALA A 128 -0.10 -2.65 -7.36
CA ALA A 128 0.63 -1.45 -7.00
C ALA A 128 2.08 -1.54 -7.50
N GLN A 129 2.39 -0.82 -8.57
CA GLN A 129 3.68 -0.84 -9.27
C GLN A 129 4.85 -0.55 -8.32
N PHE A 130 4.76 0.57 -7.58
CA PHE A 130 5.82 1.00 -6.68
C PHE A 130 5.97 0.06 -5.47
N GLU A 131 4.86 -0.47 -4.94
CA GLU A 131 4.86 -1.39 -3.82
C GLU A 131 5.63 -2.67 -4.16
N TRP A 132 5.27 -3.30 -5.28
CA TRP A 132 5.98 -4.49 -5.73
C TRP A 132 7.46 -4.21 -6.00
N TYR A 133 7.76 -3.14 -6.74
CA TYR A 133 9.13 -2.74 -7.07
C TYR A 133 10.03 -2.58 -5.84
N ALA A 134 9.53 -1.91 -4.81
CA ALA A 134 10.28 -1.67 -3.59
C ALA A 134 10.43 -2.94 -2.74
N HIS A 135 9.31 -3.64 -2.52
CA HIS A 135 9.26 -4.76 -1.58
C HIS A 135 9.81 -6.08 -2.14
N GLU A 136 9.82 -6.30 -3.46
CA GLU A 136 10.56 -7.42 -4.05
C GLU A 136 12.05 -7.35 -3.69
N LYS A 137 12.67 -6.17 -3.76
CA LYS A 137 14.08 -5.97 -3.41
C LYS A 137 14.33 -6.21 -1.92
N ILE A 138 13.40 -5.79 -1.06
CA ILE A 138 13.50 -5.96 0.40
C ILE A 138 13.27 -7.42 0.78
N ALA A 139 12.27 -8.07 0.23
CA ALA A 139 11.96 -9.48 0.45
C ALA A 139 13.14 -10.39 0.05
N ARG A 140 13.78 -10.09 -1.08
CA ARG A 140 15.01 -10.78 -1.51
C ARG A 140 16.13 -10.65 -0.49
N LYS A 141 16.36 -9.45 0.04
CA LYS A 141 17.35 -9.22 1.12
C LYS A 141 16.97 -9.92 2.43
N ALA A 142 15.68 -10.05 2.71
CA ALA A 142 15.16 -10.77 3.88
C ALA A 142 15.27 -12.30 3.74
N GLY A 143 15.64 -12.81 2.54
CA GLY A 143 15.88 -14.23 2.30
C GLY A 143 14.70 -15.00 1.73
N VAL A 144 13.70 -14.30 1.15
CA VAL A 144 12.67 -14.93 0.33
C VAL A 144 13.31 -15.42 -0.98
N ALA A 145 13.01 -16.64 -1.37
CA ALA A 145 13.63 -17.30 -2.52
C ALA A 145 13.26 -16.61 -3.85
N ASP A 146 14.26 -16.36 -4.72
CA ASP A 146 14.06 -15.70 -6.01
C ASP A 146 13.03 -16.41 -6.91
N ALA A 147 12.99 -17.74 -6.86
CA ALA A 147 12.03 -18.54 -7.62
C ALA A 147 10.57 -18.32 -7.19
N ALA A 148 10.31 -17.72 -6.02
CA ALA A 148 8.96 -17.44 -5.54
C ALA A 148 8.36 -16.20 -6.22
N PHE A 149 9.15 -15.17 -6.54
CA PHE A 149 8.61 -13.89 -7.04
C PHE A 149 7.79 -14.02 -8.33
N PRO A 150 8.20 -14.77 -9.36
CA PRO A 150 7.37 -14.94 -10.55
C PRO A 150 6.02 -15.61 -10.27
N LEU A 151 5.99 -16.55 -9.33
CA LEU A 151 4.77 -17.25 -8.92
C LEU A 151 3.86 -16.35 -8.09
N MET A 152 4.42 -15.64 -7.12
CA MET A 152 3.68 -14.67 -6.30
C MET A 152 3.08 -13.54 -7.14
N LYS A 153 3.84 -13.03 -8.10
CA LYS A 153 3.44 -11.92 -8.98
C LYS A 153 2.20 -12.22 -9.82
N VAL A 154 1.98 -13.46 -10.16
CA VAL A 154 0.78 -13.91 -10.89
C VAL A 154 -0.33 -14.44 -9.96
N GLY A 155 -0.14 -14.33 -8.65
CA GLY A 155 -1.11 -14.84 -7.68
C GLY A 155 -1.28 -16.36 -7.76
N ALA A 156 -0.18 -17.11 -7.95
CA ALA A 156 -0.24 -18.57 -8.08
C ALA A 156 -0.84 -19.20 -6.81
N PRO A 157 -1.58 -20.32 -6.92
CA PRO A 157 -2.04 -21.07 -5.74
C PRO A 157 -0.88 -21.47 -4.84
N ALA A 158 -1.12 -21.49 -3.51
CA ALA A 158 -0.07 -21.72 -2.50
C ALA A 158 0.68 -23.04 -2.69
N GLU A 159 0.02 -24.06 -3.22
CA GLU A 159 0.58 -25.37 -3.53
C GLU A 159 1.75 -25.29 -4.52
N ARG A 160 1.76 -24.29 -5.40
CA ARG A 160 2.87 -24.06 -6.35
C ARG A 160 4.10 -23.42 -5.70
N LEU A 161 3.96 -22.94 -4.49
CA LEU A 161 5.05 -22.33 -3.71
C LEU A 161 5.65 -23.31 -2.71
N GLU A 162 5.02 -24.49 -2.52
CA GLU A 162 5.59 -25.58 -1.71
C GLU A 162 6.93 -26.02 -2.29
N GLY A 163 7.93 -26.16 -1.41
CA GLY A 163 9.31 -26.47 -1.82
C GLY A 163 10.10 -25.30 -2.43
N VAL A 164 9.43 -24.18 -2.74
CA VAL A 164 10.06 -22.91 -3.17
C VAL A 164 10.19 -21.97 -1.97
N LEU A 165 9.11 -21.73 -1.26
CA LEU A 165 9.08 -21.02 0.00
C LEU A 165 9.23 -21.97 1.19
N ARG A 166 9.64 -21.44 2.32
CA ARG A 166 9.64 -22.18 3.60
C ARG A 166 8.20 -22.46 4.04
N PRO A 167 7.94 -23.51 4.86
CA PRO A 167 6.57 -23.85 5.25
C PRO A 167 5.78 -22.72 5.93
N ASP A 168 6.44 -21.91 6.75
CA ASP A 168 5.84 -20.74 7.40
C ASP A 168 5.57 -19.59 6.44
N GLU A 169 6.42 -19.39 5.42
CA GLU A 169 6.18 -18.44 4.33
C GLU A 169 5.00 -18.85 3.45
N VAL A 170 4.87 -20.16 3.15
CA VAL A 170 3.71 -20.71 2.42
C VAL A 170 2.42 -20.47 3.20
N ALA A 171 2.43 -20.70 4.52
CA ALA A 171 1.27 -20.49 5.37
C ALA A 171 0.84 -19.01 5.41
N VAL A 172 1.81 -18.08 5.53
CA VAL A 172 1.57 -16.63 5.47
C VAL A 172 1.04 -16.23 4.09
N TYR A 173 1.65 -16.71 3.01
CA TYR A 173 1.21 -16.44 1.65
C TYR A 173 -0.23 -16.89 1.43
N LYS A 174 -0.57 -18.12 1.83
CA LYS A 174 -1.91 -18.71 1.72
C LYS A 174 -2.96 -17.87 2.46
N LEU A 175 -2.67 -17.51 3.71
CA LEU A 175 -3.57 -16.66 4.51
C LEU A 175 -3.75 -15.29 3.85
N ALA A 176 -2.66 -14.66 3.43
CA ALA A 176 -2.70 -13.36 2.79
C ALA A 176 -3.50 -13.39 1.48
N LEU A 177 -3.27 -14.40 0.64
CA LEU A 177 -3.99 -14.58 -0.62
C LEU A 177 -5.49 -14.77 -0.37
N GLU A 178 -5.86 -15.70 0.53
CA GLU A 178 -7.26 -15.98 0.86
C GLU A 178 -7.96 -14.72 1.41
N LEU A 179 -7.32 -13.98 2.33
CA LEU A 179 -7.89 -12.75 2.88
C LEU A 179 -8.12 -11.70 1.80
N MET A 180 -7.16 -11.49 0.90
CA MET A 180 -7.28 -10.48 -0.15
C MET A 180 -8.33 -10.85 -1.21
N GLU A 181 -8.47 -12.12 -1.56
CA GLU A 181 -9.43 -12.57 -2.57
C GLU A 181 -10.85 -12.67 -2.02
N THR A 182 -11.01 -13.32 -0.86
CA THR A 182 -12.34 -13.67 -0.32
C THR A 182 -12.86 -12.67 0.71
N LYS A 183 -12.02 -11.76 1.20
CA LYS A 183 -12.30 -10.77 2.27
C LYS A 183 -12.46 -11.41 3.65
N ARG A 184 -12.17 -12.69 3.78
CA ARG A 184 -12.20 -13.47 5.02
C ARG A 184 -11.15 -14.56 4.97
N VAL A 185 -10.82 -15.10 6.14
CA VAL A 185 -9.93 -16.26 6.26
C VAL A 185 -10.75 -17.42 6.82
N SER A 186 -10.65 -18.59 6.21
CA SER A 186 -11.27 -19.81 6.71
C SER A 186 -10.65 -20.24 8.03
N ALA A 187 -11.41 -20.97 8.85
CA ALA A 187 -10.90 -21.51 10.12
C ALA A 187 -9.70 -22.44 9.90
N ALA A 188 -9.67 -23.17 8.78
CA ALA A 188 -8.58 -24.07 8.44
C ALA A 188 -7.28 -23.31 8.15
N THR A 189 -7.32 -22.32 7.26
CA THR A 189 -6.16 -21.48 6.92
C THR A 189 -5.67 -20.69 8.13
N TYR A 190 -6.59 -20.13 8.94
CA TYR A 190 -6.23 -19.44 10.17
C TYR A 190 -5.46 -20.35 11.13
N ALA A 191 -5.99 -21.56 11.41
CA ALA A 191 -5.35 -22.51 12.33
C ALA A 191 -4.01 -23.03 11.79
N GLU A 192 -3.90 -23.24 10.49
CA GLU A 192 -2.65 -23.65 9.82
C GLU A 192 -1.58 -22.57 9.99
N THR A 193 -1.90 -21.32 9.64
CA THR A 193 -0.97 -20.20 9.75
C THR A 193 -0.57 -19.93 11.19
N LYS A 194 -1.53 -19.96 12.13
CA LYS A 194 -1.25 -19.78 13.55
C LYS A 194 -0.23 -20.80 14.06
N ARG A 195 -0.40 -22.09 13.73
CA ARG A 195 0.56 -23.14 14.08
C ARG A 195 1.93 -22.91 13.44
N ALA A 196 1.97 -22.55 12.17
CA ALA A 196 3.22 -22.26 11.46
C ALA A 196 3.99 -21.07 12.08
N LEU A 197 3.27 -20.14 12.72
CA LEU A 197 3.84 -19.00 13.44
C LEU A 197 4.09 -19.26 14.93
N GLY A 198 3.97 -20.52 15.38
CA GLY A 198 4.26 -20.95 16.76
C GLY A 198 3.12 -20.70 17.74
N ASP A 199 1.86 -20.74 17.28
CA ASP A 199 0.63 -20.47 18.03
C ASP A 199 0.58 -19.10 18.73
N ASP A 200 1.29 -18.11 18.15
CA ASP A 200 1.44 -16.77 18.70
C ASP A 200 0.37 -15.82 18.17
N ASP A 201 -0.52 -15.35 19.05
CA ASP A 201 -1.59 -14.40 18.70
C ASP A 201 -1.05 -13.02 18.31
N ARG A 202 0.08 -12.59 18.87
CA ARG A 202 0.73 -11.32 18.50
C ARG A 202 1.19 -11.37 17.04
N LYS A 203 1.83 -12.47 16.61
CA LYS A 203 2.25 -12.62 15.22
C LYS A 203 1.07 -12.60 14.26
N MET A 204 -0.06 -13.22 14.62
CA MET A 204 -1.28 -13.16 13.81
C MET A 204 -1.85 -11.74 13.74
N ALA A 205 -1.84 -11.00 14.84
CA ALA A 205 -2.27 -9.59 14.86
C ALA A 205 -1.34 -8.70 14.04
N ASP A 206 -0.02 -8.84 14.21
CA ASP A 206 0.99 -8.08 13.47
C ASP A 206 0.90 -8.36 11.95
N LEU A 207 0.63 -9.62 11.55
CA LEU A 207 0.39 -9.99 10.16
C LEU A 207 -0.82 -9.22 9.58
N CYS A 208 -1.93 -9.20 10.31
CA CYS A 208 -3.14 -8.49 9.90
C CYS A 208 -2.90 -6.98 9.79
N MET A 209 -2.22 -6.37 10.78
CA MET A 209 -1.89 -4.95 10.79
C MET A 209 -0.93 -4.58 9.67
N THR A 210 0.06 -5.44 9.38
CA THR A 210 0.95 -5.27 8.23
C THR A 210 0.17 -5.20 6.93
N MET A 211 -0.72 -6.16 6.67
CA MET A 211 -1.54 -6.18 5.46
C MET A 211 -2.46 -4.95 5.37
N GLY A 212 -3.03 -4.53 6.49
CA GLY A 212 -3.86 -3.31 6.56
C GLY A 212 -3.08 -2.04 6.22
N CYS A 213 -1.90 -1.88 6.81
CA CYS A 213 -0.99 -0.77 6.55
C CYS A 213 -0.64 -0.68 5.05
N TYR A 214 -0.16 -1.78 4.50
CA TYR A 214 0.27 -1.80 3.09
C TYR A 214 -0.88 -1.79 2.08
N SER A 215 -2.09 -2.18 2.49
CA SER A 215 -3.29 -1.90 1.69
C SER A 215 -3.61 -0.40 1.62
N ALA A 216 -3.38 0.36 2.70
CA ALA A 216 -3.53 1.81 2.67
C ALA A 216 -2.45 2.46 1.80
N VAL A 217 -1.19 2.03 1.94
CA VAL A 217 -0.07 2.50 1.12
C VAL A 217 -0.31 2.21 -0.37
N SER A 218 -0.65 0.98 -0.73
CA SER A 218 -0.92 0.59 -2.13
C SER A 218 -2.05 1.41 -2.77
N LYS A 219 -3.10 1.73 -2.01
CA LYS A 219 -4.18 2.62 -2.49
C LYS A 219 -3.70 4.02 -2.77
N MET A 220 -2.84 4.59 -1.90
CA MET A 220 -2.26 5.92 -2.14
C MET A 220 -1.35 5.91 -3.38
N LEU A 221 -0.48 4.91 -3.50
CA LEU A 221 0.39 4.77 -4.66
C LEU A 221 -0.40 4.73 -5.97
N ASN A 222 -1.49 3.95 -6.00
CA ASN A 222 -2.34 3.83 -7.17
C ASN A 222 -3.20 5.08 -7.42
N MET A 223 -3.77 5.69 -6.35
CA MET A 223 -4.61 6.88 -6.47
C MET A 223 -3.85 8.07 -7.06
N PHE A 224 -2.62 8.25 -6.61
CA PHE A 224 -1.76 9.35 -7.05
C PHE A 224 -0.84 8.98 -8.21
N GLU A 225 -0.94 7.76 -8.76
CA GLU A 225 -0.12 7.25 -9.87
C GLU A 225 1.37 7.48 -9.62
N ILE A 226 1.83 7.09 -8.44
CA ILE A 226 3.22 7.29 -8.05
C ILE A 226 4.15 6.50 -8.99
N ALA A 227 4.95 7.23 -9.75
CA ALA A 227 5.85 6.67 -10.74
C ALA A 227 7.01 5.89 -10.10
N LEU A 228 7.50 4.88 -10.81
CA LEU A 228 8.78 4.24 -10.50
C LEU A 228 9.94 5.19 -10.80
N PRO A 229 11.12 4.94 -10.25
CA PRO A 229 12.33 5.62 -10.71
C PRO A 229 12.53 5.45 -12.22
N GLN A 230 13.10 6.48 -12.86
CA GLN A 230 13.29 6.49 -14.31
C GLN A 230 14.07 5.23 -14.79
N GLY A 231 13.56 4.60 -15.83
CA GLY A 231 14.18 3.41 -16.46
C GLY A 231 13.84 2.08 -15.81
N GLU A 232 13.12 2.07 -14.69
CA GLU A 232 12.67 0.81 -14.06
C GLU A 232 11.44 0.26 -14.81
N PRO A 233 11.42 -1.03 -15.13
CA PRO A 233 10.29 -1.65 -15.82
C PRO A 233 9.08 -1.77 -14.89
N LEU A 234 7.88 -1.61 -15.46
CA LEU A 234 6.64 -1.80 -14.70
C LEU A 234 6.48 -3.27 -14.27
N PRO A 235 6.31 -3.54 -12.97
CA PRO A 235 6.03 -4.89 -12.46
C PRO A 235 4.76 -5.53 -13.03
N PHE A 236 3.70 -4.73 -13.19
CA PHE A 236 2.40 -5.18 -13.69
C PHE A 236 2.07 -4.46 -15.00
N PRO A 237 1.12 -5.00 -15.81
CA PRO A 237 0.66 -4.32 -17.01
C PRO A 237 0.18 -2.90 -16.70
N ASP A 238 0.56 -1.96 -17.55
CA ASP A 238 0.04 -0.60 -17.47
C ASP A 238 -1.46 -0.62 -17.76
N ARG A 239 -2.21 0.09 -16.95
CA ARG A 239 -3.68 0.16 -17.08
C ARG A 239 -4.16 1.46 -17.71
N GLY A 240 -3.22 2.36 -18.12
CA GLY A 240 -3.53 3.63 -18.78
C GLY A 240 -4.13 4.67 -17.86
#